data_56055c64a8aef72790cc9b92450a8717
#
_entry.id   56055c64a8aef72790cc9b92450a8717
#
_cell.length_a   1.000
_cell.length_b   1.000
_cell.length_c   1.000
_cell.angle_alpha   90.00
_cell.angle_beta   90.00
_cell.angle_gamma   90.00
#
_symmetry.space_group_name_H-M   'P 1'
#
loop_
_entity.id
_entity.type
_entity.pdbx_description
1 polymer ?
#
loop_
_entity_poly.entity_id
_entity_poly.type
_entity_poly.pdbx_seq_one_letter_code
_entity_poly.pdbx_strand_id
1 'polypeptide(L)'
;MKSSARSAQSAWLVEKIISGGQTGVDRAALDVALELGIPCEGWCPRGRRAEDGVIPERYPLQEAPTSNYADRTALNVRDSEATLILAKSPLRGGTALTQKFADRYRRPCLVVDPREAKSSAIVIAWLSANNARVLNIAGPRESLRLDVARDAANFLRRLLNRKLVTKKLEPKRVVHTTT
;
A
#
# COMPACT_ATOMS: atom_id res chain seq x y z
N MET A 1 -33.63 26.44 9.70
CA MET A 1 -33.09 25.06 9.70
C MET A 1 -32.35 24.83 8.40
N LYS A 2 -31.00 24.93 8.40
CA LYS A 2 -30.18 24.68 7.22
C LYS A 2 -29.68 23.23 7.31
N SER A 3 -30.27 22.34 6.51
CA SER A 3 -29.81 20.99 6.31
C SER A 3 -28.43 21.02 5.65
N SER A 4 -27.40 20.63 6.39
CA SER A 4 -26.06 20.43 5.89
C SER A 4 -26.07 19.23 4.96
N ALA A 5 -26.13 19.46 3.66
CA ALA A 5 -25.84 18.44 2.66
C ALA A 5 -24.37 18.03 2.81
N ARG A 6 -24.08 16.93 3.51
CA ARG A 6 -22.81 16.21 3.41
C ARG A 6 -22.67 15.81 1.95
N SER A 7 -21.82 16.53 1.21
CA SER A 7 -21.37 16.11 -0.10
C SER A 7 -20.88 14.67 0.03
N ALA A 8 -21.42 13.77 -0.78
CA ALA A 8 -20.95 12.41 -0.93
C ALA A 8 -19.54 12.49 -1.55
N GLN A 9 -18.53 12.72 -0.72
CA GLN A 9 -17.14 12.49 -1.07
C GLN A 9 -17.04 11.00 -1.34
N SER A 10 -16.80 10.65 -2.59
CA SER A 10 -16.55 9.26 -2.98
C SER A 10 -15.38 8.77 -2.14
N ALA A 11 -15.69 7.96 -1.13
CA ALA A 11 -14.71 7.49 -0.17
C ALA A 11 -13.68 6.64 -0.92
N TRP A 12 -12.43 7.11 -0.95
CA TRP A 12 -11.32 6.28 -1.32
C TRP A 12 -11.22 5.12 -0.34
N LEU A 13 -10.90 3.94 -0.86
CA LEU A 13 -10.58 2.81 -0.01
C LEU A 13 -9.29 3.07 0.79
N VAL A 14 -8.35 3.83 0.22
CA VAL A 14 -7.08 4.24 0.85
C VAL A 14 -6.90 5.74 0.68
N GLU A 15 -6.66 6.46 1.77
CA GLU A 15 -6.47 7.92 1.80
C GLU A 15 -5.00 8.30 1.76
N LYS A 16 -4.10 7.44 2.25
CA LYS A 16 -2.66 7.66 2.30
C LYS A 16 -1.89 6.36 2.12
N ILE A 17 -0.79 6.45 1.39
CA ILE A 17 0.20 5.37 1.25
C ILE A 17 1.42 5.68 2.11
N ILE A 18 1.87 4.69 2.88
CA ILE A 18 3.17 4.69 3.56
C ILE A 18 4.08 3.67 2.90
N SER A 19 5.34 4.02 2.66
CA SER A 19 6.34 3.08 2.15
C SER A 19 7.77 3.53 2.46
N GLY A 20 8.72 2.60 2.39
CA GLY A 20 10.09 2.84 2.85
C GLY A 20 11.07 3.35 1.80
N GLY A 21 10.67 3.46 0.53
CA GLY A 21 11.47 4.00 -0.56
C GLY A 21 12.62 3.12 -1.06
N GLN A 22 12.74 1.86 -0.61
CA GLN A 22 13.68 0.91 -1.19
C GLN A 22 13.28 0.59 -2.64
N THR A 23 14.21 0.16 -3.49
CA THR A 23 13.88 -0.33 -4.84
C THR A 23 12.81 -1.43 -4.80
N GLY A 24 12.21 -1.73 -5.92
CA GLY A 24 11.16 -2.75 -6.01
C GLY A 24 9.80 -2.26 -5.53
N VAL A 25 9.16 -3.00 -4.65
CA VAL A 25 7.77 -2.73 -4.24
C VAL A 25 7.59 -1.38 -3.56
N ASP A 26 8.52 -1.00 -2.66
CA ASP A 26 8.41 0.25 -1.91
C ASP A 26 8.36 1.46 -2.85
N ARG A 27 9.28 1.50 -3.82
CA ARG A 27 9.36 2.61 -4.79
C ARG A 27 8.20 2.58 -5.77
N ALA A 28 7.79 1.41 -6.22
CA ALA A 28 6.59 1.25 -7.05
C ALA A 28 5.33 1.79 -6.37
N ALA A 29 5.19 1.58 -5.05
CA ALA A 29 4.07 2.10 -4.28
C ALA A 29 4.05 3.63 -4.23
N LEU A 30 5.21 4.26 -4.01
CA LEU A 30 5.34 5.72 -3.99
C LEU A 30 5.11 6.32 -5.39
N ASP A 31 5.69 5.71 -6.44
CA ASP A 31 5.50 6.17 -7.82
C ASP A 31 4.02 6.14 -8.23
N VAL A 32 3.30 5.05 -7.93
CA VAL A 32 1.86 4.95 -8.24
C VAL A 32 1.04 5.92 -7.40
N ALA A 33 1.39 6.14 -6.12
CA ALA A 33 0.71 7.12 -5.29
C ALA A 33 0.85 8.53 -5.86
N LEU A 34 2.07 8.93 -6.24
CA LEU A 34 2.33 10.23 -6.89
C LEU A 34 1.62 10.37 -8.23
N GLU A 35 1.63 9.32 -9.07
CA GLU A 35 0.92 9.28 -10.36
C GLU A 35 -0.58 9.49 -10.22
N LEU A 36 -1.19 8.89 -9.19
CA LEU A 36 -2.63 8.95 -8.95
C LEU A 36 -3.06 10.13 -8.06
N GLY A 37 -2.12 10.94 -7.57
CA GLY A 37 -2.39 12.04 -6.64
C GLY A 37 -2.89 11.57 -5.28
N ILE A 38 -2.48 10.38 -4.84
CA ILE A 38 -2.75 9.86 -3.49
C ILE A 38 -1.66 10.39 -2.55
N PRO A 39 -2.01 11.00 -1.41
CA PRO A 39 -1.03 11.38 -0.41
C PRO A 39 -0.13 10.20 -0.05
N CYS A 40 1.19 10.42 -0.06
CA CYS A 40 2.14 9.39 0.33
C CYS A 40 3.26 9.97 1.19
N GLU A 41 3.80 9.13 2.07
CA GLU A 41 4.89 9.44 2.97
C GLU A 41 5.59 8.16 3.42
N GLY A 42 6.49 8.25 4.37
CA GLY A 42 7.10 7.11 5.03
C GLY A 42 8.46 7.42 5.62
N TRP A 43 9.03 6.42 6.25
CA TRP A 43 10.34 6.48 6.86
C TRP A 43 11.36 5.75 5.97
N CYS A 44 12.46 6.42 5.66
CA CYS A 44 13.62 5.79 5.05
C CYS A 44 14.80 5.73 6.04
N PRO A 45 15.84 4.92 5.78
CA PRO A 45 17.02 4.92 6.63
C PRO A 45 17.71 6.29 6.63
N ARG A 46 18.38 6.63 7.75
CA ARG A 46 19.21 7.81 7.83
C ARG A 46 20.21 7.86 6.67
N GLY A 47 20.35 9.03 6.03
CA GLY A 47 21.12 9.23 4.82
C GLY A 47 20.36 8.79 3.56
N ARG A 48 19.04 8.59 3.63
CA ARG A 48 18.17 8.21 2.50
C ARG A 48 18.70 7.00 1.70
N ARG A 49 19.24 6.01 2.38
CA ARG A 49 19.96 4.89 1.75
C ARG A 49 19.03 3.85 1.17
N ALA A 50 19.29 3.47 -0.08
CA ALA A 50 18.72 2.31 -0.77
C ALA A 50 19.83 1.47 -1.42
N GLU A 51 19.48 0.31 -2.00
CA GLU A 51 20.48 -0.55 -2.64
C GLU A 51 21.08 0.05 -3.92
N ASP A 52 20.39 0.98 -4.55
CA ASP A 52 20.82 1.71 -5.75
C ASP A 52 21.41 3.10 -5.44
N GLY A 53 21.67 3.40 -4.17
CA GLY A 53 22.26 4.66 -3.73
C GLY A 53 21.32 5.49 -2.85
N VAL A 54 21.24 6.80 -3.11
CA VAL A 54 20.40 7.73 -2.35
C VAL A 54 19.00 7.76 -2.92
N ILE A 55 17.99 7.62 -2.05
CA ILE A 55 16.57 7.71 -2.44
C ILE A 55 16.28 9.13 -2.93
N PRO A 56 15.76 9.31 -4.16
CA PRO A 56 15.47 10.63 -4.73
C PRO A 56 14.56 11.49 -3.87
N GLU A 57 14.81 12.81 -3.82
CA GLU A 57 14.05 13.77 -3.00
C GLU A 57 12.58 13.92 -3.42
N ARG A 58 12.23 13.54 -4.65
CA ARG A 58 10.84 13.53 -5.11
C ARG A 58 9.91 12.67 -4.26
N TYR A 59 10.46 11.71 -3.50
CA TYR A 59 9.69 10.90 -2.57
C TYR A 59 9.62 11.61 -1.20
N PRO A 60 8.42 11.93 -0.69
CA PRO A 60 8.23 12.69 0.54
C PRO A 60 8.47 11.81 1.78
N LEU A 61 9.70 11.36 1.95
CA LEU A 61 10.12 10.46 3.02
C LEU A 61 10.87 11.22 4.11
N GLN A 62 10.64 10.79 5.36
CA GLN A 62 11.38 11.23 6.53
C GLN A 62 12.52 10.26 6.81
N GLU A 63 13.65 10.77 7.27
CA GLU A 63 14.76 9.94 7.70
C GLU A 63 14.54 9.39 9.11
N ALA A 64 14.70 8.09 9.27
CA ALA A 64 14.69 7.47 10.58
C ALA A 64 15.90 7.94 11.42
N PRO A 65 15.84 7.88 12.75
CA PRO A 65 16.96 8.26 13.62
C PRO A 65 18.26 7.51 13.34
N THR A 66 18.17 6.32 12.76
CA THR A 66 19.30 5.43 12.47
C THR A 66 19.37 5.03 10.99
N SER A 67 20.52 4.52 10.59
CA SER A 67 20.70 3.91 9.25
C SER A 67 20.25 2.44 9.18
N ASN A 68 19.77 1.88 10.30
CA ASN A 68 19.29 0.50 10.35
C ASN A 68 17.96 0.35 9.60
N TYR A 69 17.90 -0.55 8.63
CA TYR A 69 16.70 -0.83 7.86
C TYR A 69 15.53 -1.36 8.70
N ALA A 70 15.82 -2.03 9.83
CA ALA A 70 14.78 -2.52 10.71
C ALA A 70 14.00 -1.38 11.38
N ASP A 71 14.68 -0.30 11.79
CA ASP A 71 14.05 0.82 12.47
C ASP A 71 13.05 1.54 11.57
N ARG A 72 13.44 1.85 10.31
CA ARG A 72 12.51 2.48 9.37
C ARG A 72 11.32 1.56 9.05
N THR A 73 11.55 0.23 9.00
CA THR A 73 10.48 -0.75 8.77
C THR A 73 9.49 -0.75 9.93
N ALA A 74 9.99 -0.73 11.16
CA ALA A 74 9.15 -0.64 12.35
C ALA A 74 8.31 0.64 12.37
N LEU A 75 8.91 1.79 12.01
CA LEU A 75 8.24 3.08 11.96
C LEU A 75 7.12 3.10 10.89
N ASN A 76 7.38 2.59 9.69
CA ASN A 76 6.35 2.52 8.63
C ASN A 76 5.15 1.66 9.04
N VAL A 77 5.38 0.53 9.69
CA VAL A 77 4.30 -0.32 10.20
C VAL A 77 3.55 0.35 11.35
N ARG A 78 4.27 0.99 12.29
CA ARG A 78 3.67 1.68 13.44
C ARG A 78 2.72 2.80 13.01
N ASP A 79 3.14 3.59 12.03
CA ASP A 79 2.45 4.82 11.59
C ASP A 79 1.35 4.55 10.56
N SER A 80 1.14 3.28 10.18
CA SER A 80 0.05 2.84 9.31
C SER A 80 -1.07 2.16 10.09
N GLU A 81 -2.25 2.07 9.49
CA GLU A 81 -3.40 1.33 10.05
C GLU A 81 -3.38 -0.14 9.65
N ALA A 82 -2.81 -0.44 8.48
CA ALA A 82 -2.65 -1.80 7.99
C ALA A 82 -1.42 -1.90 7.08
N THR A 83 -0.90 -3.11 6.90
CA THR A 83 0.25 -3.40 6.04
C THR A 83 -0.12 -4.39 4.94
N LEU A 84 0.08 -3.99 3.70
CA LEU A 84 -0.03 -4.85 2.51
C LEU A 84 1.37 -5.23 2.03
N ILE A 85 1.66 -6.52 2.02
CA ILE A 85 2.91 -7.07 1.50
C ILE A 85 2.66 -7.67 0.12
N LEU A 86 3.28 -7.10 -0.90
CA LEU A 86 3.22 -7.59 -2.28
C LEU A 86 4.37 -8.55 -2.54
N ALA A 87 4.16 -9.82 -2.24
CA ALA A 87 5.19 -10.85 -2.38
C ALA A 87 4.58 -12.24 -2.54
N LYS A 88 5.34 -13.15 -3.13
CA LYS A 88 5.05 -14.59 -3.08
C LYS A 88 5.62 -15.19 -1.78
N SER A 89 4.83 -16.01 -1.10
CA SER A 89 5.31 -16.77 0.06
C SER A 89 6.29 -17.89 -0.36
N PRO A 90 7.25 -18.29 0.51
CA PRO A 90 7.49 -17.77 1.87
C PRO A 90 8.24 -16.43 1.87
N LEU A 91 7.92 -15.55 2.84
CA LEU A 91 8.59 -14.27 3.00
C LEU A 91 10.02 -14.44 3.55
N ARG A 92 10.93 -13.54 3.12
CA ARG A 92 12.34 -13.55 3.55
C ARG A 92 12.84 -12.15 3.86
N GLY A 93 13.93 -12.05 4.60
CA GLY A 93 14.66 -10.79 4.87
C GLY A 93 13.78 -9.68 5.41
N GLY A 94 13.91 -8.49 4.86
CA GLY A 94 13.15 -7.30 5.27
C GLY A 94 11.64 -7.45 5.13
N THR A 95 11.17 -8.21 4.13
CA THR A 95 9.75 -8.47 3.93
C THR A 95 9.16 -9.33 5.06
N ALA A 96 9.88 -10.37 5.50
CA ALA A 96 9.47 -11.17 6.66
C ALA A 96 9.52 -10.34 7.96
N LEU A 97 10.49 -9.42 8.08
CA LEU A 97 10.59 -8.52 9.21
C LEU A 97 9.40 -7.55 9.28
N THR A 98 8.93 -7.07 8.14
CA THR A 98 7.71 -6.23 8.05
C THR A 98 6.50 -6.94 8.67
N GLN A 99 6.29 -8.22 8.32
CA GLN A 99 5.22 -9.03 8.90
C GLN A 99 5.37 -9.16 10.43
N LYS A 100 6.58 -9.47 10.90
CA LYS A 100 6.85 -9.54 12.36
C LYS A 100 6.54 -8.24 13.10
N PHE A 101 6.83 -7.08 12.50
CA PHE A 101 6.46 -5.80 13.10
C PHE A 101 4.96 -5.57 13.07
N ALA A 102 4.25 -5.97 12.01
CA ALA A 102 2.78 -5.88 11.97
C ALA A 102 2.16 -6.69 13.11
N ASP A 103 2.62 -7.93 13.32
CA ASP A 103 2.19 -8.78 14.43
C ASP A 103 2.49 -8.11 15.79
N ARG A 104 3.72 -7.61 15.96
CA ARG A 104 4.15 -6.93 17.21
C ARG A 104 3.31 -5.70 17.53
N TYR A 105 2.98 -4.88 16.55
CA TYR A 105 2.15 -3.68 16.71
C TYR A 105 0.65 -3.97 16.62
N ARG A 106 0.26 -5.24 16.47
CA ARG A 106 -1.14 -5.67 16.31
C ARG A 106 -1.85 -4.93 15.18
N ARG A 107 -1.14 -4.72 14.07
CA ARG A 107 -1.67 -4.11 12.86
C ARG A 107 -2.11 -5.20 11.88
N PRO A 108 -3.27 -5.08 11.24
CA PRO A 108 -3.67 -5.97 10.16
C PRO A 108 -2.57 -6.07 9.10
N CYS A 109 -2.23 -7.30 8.71
CA CYS A 109 -1.22 -7.57 7.69
C CYS A 109 -1.75 -8.59 6.69
N LEU A 110 -1.64 -8.28 5.40
CA LEU A 110 -2.04 -9.16 4.32
C LEU A 110 -0.87 -9.34 3.35
N VAL A 111 -0.62 -10.58 2.97
CA VAL A 111 0.39 -10.95 1.94
C VAL A 111 -0.34 -11.44 0.71
N VAL A 112 -0.05 -10.87 -0.45
CA VAL A 112 -0.58 -11.32 -1.73
C VAL A 112 0.49 -11.32 -2.82
N ASP A 113 0.43 -12.27 -3.75
CA ASP A 113 1.22 -12.19 -4.99
C ASP A 113 0.51 -11.21 -5.95
N PRO A 114 1.15 -10.09 -6.36
CA PRO A 114 0.54 -9.08 -7.23
C PRO A 114 0.18 -9.60 -8.63
N ARG A 115 0.68 -10.77 -9.02
CA ARG A 115 0.42 -11.41 -10.33
C ARG A 115 -0.85 -12.25 -10.34
N GLU A 116 -1.35 -12.65 -9.19
CA GLU A 116 -2.55 -13.46 -9.11
C GLU A 116 -3.81 -12.63 -9.39
N ALA A 117 -4.68 -13.14 -10.24
CA ALA A 117 -5.88 -12.42 -10.68
C ALA A 117 -6.85 -12.09 -9.52
N LYS A 118 -6.89 -12.94 -8.49
CA LYS A 118 -7.78 -12.78 -7.33
C LYS A 118 -7.26 -11.77 -6.31
N SER A 119 -5.97 -11.43 -6.33
CA SER A 119 -5.32 -10.59 -5.30
C SER A 119 -6.00 -9.23 -5.11
N SER A 120 -6.43 -8.56 -6.18
CA SER A 120 -7.12 -7.27 -6.05
C SER A 120 -8.45 -7.39 -5.29
N ALA A 121 -9.24 -8.42 -5.55
CA ALA A 121 -10.53 -8.63 -4.85
C ALA A 121 -10.31 -8.96 -3.37
N ILE A 122 -9.30 -9.78 -3.07
CA ILE A 122 -8.91 -10.12 -1.69
C ILE A 122 -8.48 -8.86 -0.93
N VAL A 123 -7.62 -8.02 -1.52
CA VAL A 123 -7.15 -6.78 -0.88
C VAL A 123 -8.30 -5.81 -0.64
N ILE A 124 -9.22 -5.62 -1.60
CA ILE A 124 -10.37 -4.73 -1.43
C ILE A 124 -11.25 -5.20 -0.26
N ALA A 125 -11.59 -6.49 -0.21
CA ALA A 125 -12.39 -7.05 0.87
C ALA A 125 -11.70 -6.89 2.23
N TRP A 126 -10.39 -7.15 2.30
CA TRP A 126 -9.60 -7.04 3.52
C TRP A 126 -9.48 -5.59 4.01
N LEU A 127 -9.22 -4.61 3.12
CA LEU A 127 -9.18 -3.19 3.46
C LEU A 127 -10.53 -2.72 4.02
N SER A 128 -11.63 -3.13 3.40
CA SER A 128 -12.99 -2.79 3.84
C SER A 128 -13.28 -3.40 5.22
N ALA A 129 -12.92 -4.66 5.45
CA ALA A 129 -13.14 -5.35 6.72
C ALA A 129 -12.35 -4.72 7.89
N ASN A 130 -11.17 -4.15 7.60
CA ASN A 130 -10.31 -3.50 8.61
C ASN A 130 -10.51 -1.99 8.69
N ASN A 131 -11.36 -1.39 7.84
CA ASN A 131 -11.55 0.06 7.72
C ASN A 131 -10.21 0.83 7.62
N ALA A 132 -9.22 0.26 6.94
CA ALA A 132 -7.86 0.78 6.87
C ALA A 132 -7.74 1.82 5.75
N ARG A 133 -7.41 3.06 6.11
CA ARG A 133 -7.25 4.20 5.18
C ARG A 133 -5.80 4.60 4.99
N VAL A 134 -4.95 4.39 5.99
CA VAL A 134 -3.51 4.62 5.93
C VAL A 134 -2.82 3.28 5.74
N LEU A 135 -2.35 3.02 4.54
CA LEU A 135 -1.84 1.72 4.12
C LEU A 135 -0.32 1.75 3.94
N ASN A 136 0.40 0.96 4.75
CA ASN A 136 1.81 0.66 4.48
C ASN A 136 1.89 -0.40 3.37
N ILE A 137 2.65 -0.11 2.31
CA ILE A 137 2.92 -1.06 1.22
C ILE A 137 4.40 -1.41 1.24
N ALA A 138 4.68 -2.70 1.31
CA ALA A 138 6.02 -3.24 1.40
C ALA A 138 6.19 -4.51 0.55
N GLY A 139 7.43 -4.90 0.29
CA GLY A 139 7.73 -6.13 -0.43
C GLY A 139 9.21 -6.29 -0.76
N PRO A 140 9.55 -7.23 -1.65
CA PRO A 140 10.92 -7.43 -2.07
C PRO A 140 11.51 -6.21 -2.80
N ARG A 141 12.81 -6.03 -2.65
CA ARG A 141 13.58 -5.10 -3.46
C ARG A 141 13.90 -5.71 -4.84
N GLU A 142 14.27 -4.86 -5.80
CA GLU A 142 14.48 -5.27 -7.19
C GLU A 142 15.61 -6.30 -7.33
N SER A 143 16.70 -6.18 -6.57
CA SER A 143 17.83 -7.13 -6.59
C SER A 143 17.46 -8.55 -6.16
N LEU A 144 16.37 -8.72 -5.41
CA LEU A 144 15.91 -10.04 -4.96
C LEU A 144 15.01 -10.74 -5.98
N ARG A 145 14.40 -9.96 -6.88
CA ARG A 145 13.50 -10.48 -7.89
C ARG A 145 13.31 -9.47 -9.02
N LEU A 146 13.69 -9.85 -10.22
CA LEU A 146 13.47 -9.06 -11.43
C LEU A 146 11.98 -8.77 -11.64
N ASP A 147 11.68 -7.61 -12.19
CA ASP A 147 10.32 -7.13 -12.51
C ASP A 147 9.38 -6.91 -11.30
N VAL A 148 9.88 -7.00 -10.08
CA VAL A 148 9.01 -6.86 -8.90
C VAL A 148 8.39 -5.48 -8.82
N ALA A 149 9.12 -4.43 -9.17
CA ALA A 149 8.59 -3.06 -9.22
C ALA A 149 7.49 -2.91 -10.27
N ARG A 150 7.70 -3.47 -11.46
CA ARG A 150 6.69 -3.45 -12.55
C ARG A 150 5.42 -4.18 -12.17
N ASP A 151 5.54 -5.39 -11.62
CA ASP A 151 4.41 -6.20 -11.20
C ASP A 151 3.60 -5.50 -10.08
N ALA A 152 4.30 -4.93 -9.09
CA ALA A 152 3.69 -4.15 -8.01
C ALA A 152 3.00 -2.89 -8.54
N ALA A 153 3.65 -2.11 -9.41
CA ALA A 153 3.07 -0.90 -9.97
C ALA A 153 1.78 -1.20 -10.77
N ASN A 154 1.82 -2.23 -11.62
CA ASN A 154 0.66 -2.65 -12.41
C ASN A 154 -0.50 -3.11 -11.52
N PHE A 155 -0.19 -3.85 -10.45
CA PHE A 155 -1.19 -4.27 -9.47
C PHE A 155 -1.80 -3.08 -8.74
N LEU A 156 -0.97 -2.16 -8.24
CA LEU A 156 -1.41 -0.99 -7.47
C LEU A 156 -2.22 -0.01 -8.32
N ARG A 157 -1.85 0.22 -9.59
CA ARG A 157 -2.68 1.02 -10.50
C ARG A 157 -4.09 0.44 -10.65
N ARG A 158 -4.21 -0.88 -10.80
CA ARG A 158 -5.54 -1.53 -10.88
C ARG A 158 -6.30 -1.45 -9.56
N LEU A 159 -5.61 -1.61 -8.44
CA LEU A 159 -6.22 -1.59 -7.10
C LEU A 159 -6.70 -0.19 -6.72
N LEU A 160 -5.86 0.83 -6.95
CA LEU A 160 -6.04 2.20 -6.45
C LEU A 160 -6.72 3.15 -7.45
N ASN A 161 -7.01 2.71 -8.69
CA ASN A 161 -7.68 3.54 -9.67
C ASN A 161 -9.15 3.80 -9.28
N ARG A 162 -9.48 5.06 -8.99
CA ARG A 162 -10.82 5.50 -8.54
C ARG A 162 -11.97 5.01 -9.41
N LYS A 163 -11.79 5.05 -10.73
CA LYS A 163 -12.86 4.71 -11.69
C LYS A 163 -13.27 3.24 -11.63
N LEU A 164 -12.38 2.35 -11.19
CA LEU A 164 -12.63 0.91 -11.09
C LEU A 164 -13.23 0.52 -9.73
N VAL A 165 -12.91 1.23 -8.66
CA VAL A 165 -13.41 0.93 -7.31
C VAL A 165 -14.87 1.31 -7.16
N THR A 166 -15.28 2.49 -7.63
CA THR A 166 -16.69 2.94 -7.59
C THR A 166 -17.61 2.03 -8.39
N LYS A 167 -17.17 1.52 -9.55
CA LYS A 167 -17.97 0.61 -10.39
C LYS A 167 -18.20 -0.77 -9.74
N LYS A 168 -17.31 -1.22 -8.83
CA LYS A 168 -17.46 -2.51 -8.11
C LYS A 168 -18.31 -2.41 -6.85
N LEU A 169 -18.52 -1.20 -6.31
CA LEU A 169 -19.32 -0.97 -5.10
C LEU A 169 -20.78 -0.64 -5.39
N GLU A 170 -21.17 -0.43 -6.65
CA GLU A 170 -22.59 -0.29 -6.99
C GLU A 170 -23.28 -1.65 -6.90
N PRO A 171 -24.32 -1.79 -6.03
CA PRO A 171 -25.09 -3.01 -5.98
C PRO A 171 -25.76 -3.22 -7.36
N LYS A 172 -25.68 -4.44 -7.89
CA LYS A 172 -26.41 -4.82 -9.09
C LYS A 172 -27.88 -4.50 -8.85
N ARG A 173 -28.43 -3.55 -9.61
CA ARG A 173 -29.87 -3.29 -9.63
C ARG A 173 -30.58 -4.60 -9.96
N VAL A 174 -31.30 -5.14 -8.99
CA VAL A 174 -32.24 -6.24 -9.24
C VAL A 174 -33.40 -5.63 -10.02
N VAL A 175 -33.48 -5.95 -11.30
CA VAL A 175 -34.63 -5.61 -12.13
C VAL A 175 -35.74 -6.55 -11.69
N HIS A 176 -36.68 -6.04 -10.90
CA HIS A 176 -37.95 -6.74 -10.66
C HIS A 176 -38.78 -6.58 -11.92
N THR A 177 -38.84 -7.61 -12.71
CA THR A 177 -39.83 -7.75 -13.78
C THR A 177 -41.15 -8.12 -13.09
N THR A 178 -42.05 -7.16 -12.99
CA THR A 178 -43.45 -7.42 -12.60
C THR A 178 -44.15 -7.94 -13.81
N THR A 179 -44.64 -9.16 -13.73
CA THR A 179 -45.61 -9.78 -14.67
C THR A 179 -46.99 -9.41 -14.21
#